data_efa41f4d746d4f57ec641bd443a0f768
#
_entry.id   efa41f4d746d4f57ec641bd443a0f768
#
_cell.length_a   1.000
_cell.length_b   1.000
_cell.length_c   1.000
_cell.angle_alpha   90.00
_cell.angle_beta   90.00
_cell.angle_gamma   90.00
#
_symmetry.space_group_name_H-M   'P 1'
#
loop_
_entity.id
_entity.type
_entity.pdbx_description
1 polymer ?
#
loop_
_entity_poly.entity_id
_entity_poly.type
_entity_poly.pdbx_seq_one_letter_code
_entity_poly.pdbx_strand_id
1 'polypeptide(L)' 'MNKITNLEELLQALGAKKVFKADGTLTKQAEKAYDKLVNILAFGSAQGFVEKRSVDLLDGWMDDVIRNEI' A
#
# COMPACT_ATOMS: atom_id res chain seq x y z
N MET A 1 -14.23 10.29 2.29
CA MET A 1 -12.94 10.03 1.62
C MET A 1 -12.28 8.82 2.26
N ASN A 2 -11.81 7.89 1.45
CA ASN A 2 -11.20 6.68 1.95
C ASN A 2 -9.79 6.95 2.47
N LYS A 3 -9.51 6.43 3.65
CA LYS A 3 -8.20 6.57 4.26
C LYS A 3 -7.63 5.17 4.51
N ILE A 4 -6.35 5.00 4.27
CA ILE A 4 -5.69 3.73 4.54
C ILE A 4 -5.48 3.63 6.06
N THR A 5 -6.08 2.61 6.67
CA THR A 5 -6.04 2.43 8.12
C THR A 5 -5.27 1.19 8.57
N ASN A 6 -4.96 0.29 7.64
CA ASN A 6 -4.23 -0.93 7.98
C ASN A 6 -3.47 -1.47 6.77
N LEU A 7 -2.64 -2.47 7.01
CA LEU A 7 -1.80 -3.08 5.99
C LEU A 7 -2.63 -3.71 4.86
N GLU A 8 -3.75 -4.33 5.19
CA GLU A 8 -4.61 -4.95 4.19
C GLU A 8 -5.12 -3.93 3.18
N GLU A 9 -5.63 -2.81 3.67
CA GLU A 9 -6.11 -1.74 2.78
C GLU A 9 -4.97 -1.18 1.93
N LEU A 10 -3.78 -1.05 2.51
CA LEU A 10 -2.61 -0.55 1.80
C LEU A 10 -2.24 -1.47 0.63
N LEU A 11 -2.18 -2.77 0.87
CA LEU A 11 -1.83 -3.72 -0.16
C LEU A 11 -2.92 -3.83 -1.23
N GLN A 12 -4.19 -3.67 -0.84
CA GLN A 12 -5.29 -3.60 -1.80
C GLN A 12 -5.17 -2.38 -2.71
N ALA A 13 -4.78 -1.24 -2.16
CA ALA A 13 -4.53 -0.03 -2.95
C ALA A 13 -3.38 -0.23 -3.93
N LEU A 14 -2.46 -1.13 -3.63
CA LEU A 14 -1.33 -1.47 -4.49
C LEU A 14 -1.66 -2.55 -5.52
N GLY A 15 -2.91 -3.02 -5.55
CA GLY A 15 -3.38 -3.95 -6.56
C GLY A 15 -3.67 -5.37 -6.08
N ALA A 16 -3.45 -5.68 -4.81
CA ALA A 16 -3.76 -7.01 -4.28
C ALA A 16 -5.26 -7.15 -4.07
N LYS A 17 -5.87 -8.11 -4.73
CA LYS A 17 -7.31 -8.36 -4.56
C LYS A 17 -7.59 -9.06 -3.23
N LYS A 18 -6.73 -10.02 -2.87
CA LYS A 18 -6.84 -10.75 -1.62
C LYS A 18 -5.48 -10.70 -0.95
N VAL A 19 -5.45 -10.24 0.31
CA VAL A 19 -4.20 -10.02 1.02
C VAL A 19 -3.78 -11.23 1.85
N PHE A 20 -4.72 -11.83 2.58
CA PHE A 20 -4.40 -12.95 3.46
C PHE A 20 -5.02 -14.25 2.97
N LYS A 21 -4.27 -15.35 3.10
CA LYS A 21 -4.79 -16.69 2.90
C LYS A 21 -5.58 -17.14 4.13
N ALA A 22 -6.26 -18.29 4.01
CA ALA A 22 -7.03 -18.85 5.11
C ALA A 22 -6.16 -19.12 6.36
N ASP A 23 -4.87 -19.40 6.16
CA ASP A 23 -3.93 -19.67 7.26
C ASP A 23 -3.32 -18.39 7.86
N GLY A 24 -3.69 -17.22 7.36
CA GLY A 24 -3.20 -15.94 7.87
C GLY A 24 -1.92 -15.43 7.21
N THR A 25 -1.36 -16.17 6.26
CA THR A 25 -0.17 -15.73 5.53
C THR A 25 -0.56 -14.88 4.31
N LEU A 26 0.40 -14.13 3.78
CA LEU A 26 0.16 -13.28 2.62
C LEU A 26 0.01 -14.11 1.33
N THR A 27 -0.94 -13.67 0.48
CA THR A 27 -1.06 -14.23 -0.87
C THR A 27 0.10 -13.76 -1.74
N LYS A 28 0.30 -14.42 -2.90
CA LYS A 28 1.32 -13.98 -3.86
C LYS A 28 1.07 -12.57 -4.35
N GLN A 29 -0.21 -12.20 -4.53
CA GLN A 29 -0.57 -10.83 -4.92
C GLN A 29 -0.15 -9.84 -3.86
N ALA A 30 -0.37 -10.17 -2.58
CA ALA A 30 0.00 -9.32 -1.48
C ALA A 30 1.52 -9.18 -1.36
N GLU A 31 2.27 -10.25 -1.61
CA GLU A 31 3.73 -10.19 -1.61
C GLU A 31 4.25 -9.24 -2.70
N LYS A 32 3.67 -9.32 -3.90
CA LYS A 32 4.04 -8.41 -4.99
C LYS A 32 3.68 -6.97 -4.65
N ALA A 33 2.52 -6.75 -4.04
CA ALA A 33 2.11 -5.44 -3.60
C ALA A 33 3.06 -4.89 -2.52
N TYR A 34 3.53 -5.74 -1.64
CA TYR A 34 4.50 -5.37 -0.62
C TYR A 34 5.82 -4.93 -1.25
N ASP A 35 6.30 -5.66 -2.27
CA ASP A 35 7.49 -5.26 -3.00
C ASP A 35 7.32 -3.87 -3.64
N LYS A 36 6.15 -3.60 -4.22
CA LYS A 36 5.85 -2.26 -4.73
C LYS A 36 5.92 -1.21 -3.63
N LEU A 37 5.38 -1.53 -2.46
CA LEU A 37 5.39 -0.62 -1.33
C LEU A 37 6.82 -0.26 -0.94
N VAL A 38 7.71 -1.23 -0.85
CA VAL A 38 9.11 -1.00 -0.53
C VAL A 38 9.75 -0.06 -1.55
N ASN A 39 9.49 -0.30 -2.84
CA ASN A 39 10.01 0.55 -3.90
C ASN A 39 9.46 1.97 -3.84
N ILE A 40 8.16 2.11 -3.56
CA ILE A 40 7.51 3.41 -3.41
C ILE A 40 8.15 4.20 -2.27
N LEU A 41 8.37 3.56 -1.13
CA LEU A 41 8.99 4.20 0.02
C LEU A 41 10.43 4.61 -0.27
N ALA A 42 11.17 3.76 -0.97
CA ALA A 42 12.54 4.06 -1.36
C ALA A 42 12.60 5.21 -2.36
N PHE A 43 11.65 5.28 -3.27
CA PHE A 43 11.58 6.31 -4.30
C PHE A 43 11.01 7.64 -3.77
N GLY A 44 10.20 7.57 -2.74
CA GLY A 44 9.57 8.74 -2.13
C GLY A 44 8.24 9.16 -2.76
N SER A 45 7.72 8.40 -3.71
CA SER A 45 6.44 8.69 -4.35
C SER A 45 5.82 7.44 -4.94
N ALA A 46 4.49 7.37 -4.93
CA ALA A 46 3.75 6.29 -5.57
C ALA A 46 3.56 6.52 -7.07
N GLN A 47 3.91 7.68 -7.58
CA GLN A 47 3.76 8.02 -8.99
C GLN A 47 4.59 7.08 -9.86
N GLY A 48 3.96 6.48 -10.86
CA GLY A 48 4.62 5.53 -11.75
C GLY A 48 4.52 4.08 -11.31
N PHE A 49 4.08 3.81 -10.08
CA PHE A 49 3.92 2.45 -9.56
C PHE A 49 2.47 2.00 -9.50
N VAL A 50 1.53 2.94 -9.36
CA VAL A 50 0.11 2.65 -9.23
C VAL A 50 -0.70 3.60 -10.10
N GLU A 51 -2.01 3.32 -10.22
CA GLU A 51 -2.92 4.21 -10.91
C GLU A 51 -2.93 5.59 -10.28
N LYS A 52 -3.14 6.60 -11.10
CA LYS A 52 -3.10 7.99 -10.69
C LYS A 52 -3.98 8.27 -9.46
N ARG A 53 -5.19 7.70 -9.40
CA ARG A 53 -6.10 7.91 -8.28
C ARG A 53 -5.58 7.30 -6.98
N SER A 54 -4.78 6.25 -7.09
CA SER A 54 -4.19 5.60 -5.92
C SER A 54 -2.93 6.31 -5.42
N VAL A 55 -2.31 7.14 -6.27
CA VAL A 55 -1.14 7.92 -5.88
C VAL A 55 -1.46 8.84 -4.70
N ASP A 56 -2.56 9.58 -4.79
CA ASP A 56 -2.96 10.51 -3.73
C ASP A 56 -3.23 9.77 -2.42
N LEU A 57 -3.88 8.61 -2.51
CA LEU A 57 -4.19 7.81 -1.34
C LEU A 57 -2.92 7.31 -0.65
N LEU A 58 -1.98 6.81 -1.43
CA LEU A 58 -0.71 6.28 -0.91
C LEU A 58 0.20 7.39 -0.40
N ASP A 59 0.27 8.51 -1.10
CA ASP A 59 1.06 9.65 -0.66
C ASP A 59 0.49 10.22 0.65
N GLY A 60 -0.83 10.24 0.79
CA GLY A 60 -1.50 10.64 2.03
C GLY A 60 -1.18 9.70 3.18
N TRP A 61 -1.16 8.39 2.90
CA TRP A 61 -0.80 7.40 3.91
C TRP A 61 0.65 7.58 4.38
N MET A 62 1.58 7.78 3.45
CA MET A 62 2.98 8.01 3.79
C MET A 62 3.15 9.28 4.64
N ASP A 63 2.45 10.33 4.29
CA ASP A 63 2.48 11.57 5.04
C ASP A 63 1.97 11.37 6.47
N ASP A 64 0.87 10.64 6.63
CA ASP A 64 0.32 10.30 7.95
C ASP A 64 1.31 9.50 8.78
N VAL A 65 1.97 8.52 8.17
CA VAL A 65 2.96 7.70 8.87
C VAL A 65 4.12 8.56 9.37
N ILE A 66 4.62 9.44 8.52
CA ILE A 66 5.74 10.32 8.87
C ILE A 66 5.35 11.26 10.02
N ARG A 67 4.15 11.82 9.95
CA ARG A 67 3.69 12.79 10.96
C ARG A 67 3.35 12.16 12.29
N ASN A 68 2.69 11.01 12.26
CA ASN A 68 2.08 10.44 13.45
C ASN A 68 2.86 9.24 14.00
N GLU A 69 3.91 8.83 13.34
CA GLU A 69 4.75 7.71 13.74
C GLU A 69 3.92 6.44 13.97
N ILE A 70 2.99 6.20 13.08
CA ILE A 70 2.11 5.05 13.18
C ILE A 70 2.88 3.74 13.03
#